data_8fcb86cc951a8199abcaa165be82b88c
#
_entry.id   8fcb86cc951a8199abcaa165be82b88c
#
_cell.length_a   1.000
_cell.length_b   1.000
_cell.length_c   1.000
_cell.angle_alpha   90.00
_cell.angle_beta   90.00
_cell.angle_gamma   90.00
#
_symmetry.space_group_name_H-M   'P 1'
#
loop_
_entity.id
_entity.type
_entity.pdbx_description
1 polymer ?
#
loop_
_entity_poly.entity_id
_entity_poly.type
_entity_poly.pdbx_seq_one_letter_code
_entity_poly.pdbx_strand_id
1 'polypeptide(L)'
;YRSFLLPLVVLSTSLFALCVALLVVWWLAKWEILLLSGQTQGILFILVIGAATDYALLLVARFREELRVAQDKGVALRAAWKGSVEPIVASGGTVIAGLLCLLLSDLKSNSTLGPVAAIGIVFAMLSALTLLPSLLLLFGRAVFWPRRPRFEPEVVAEEHGMRTTGLWARLAGAVKKRPRVIWIVTTLVLLAGAAGVTQLDAVGVPQSDLVLGASEARDGQVALGEHFPGGSGSPVSVVVDEERMQDAADVLLSNDGIDGVTVTAADSPSGSAPIDEDGITAVGPPGTPAPDPTVVDGQVLLQGTLTDAADSAEAAATVRELRVELDDLGAIVGGVTATSVDTNDASIHDRNLIIPVILLVIMLILMLLLRSILAPVLLILTTVLSFGTALGVSALVFNGIFAFPGADPAVPLYGFVFLVALGIDYNIFLMTRVREESKQHGTREGILRGLSITGGVITSAGLVLAATFAALSVIPILFLVQLAFIVAFGVLLDTFVVRSLLVPALTYDIGKAIWWPSALWRRGKP
;
A
#
# COMPACT_ATOMS: atom_id res chain seq x y z
N TYR A 1 -6.51 23.90 11.27
CA TYR A 1 -5.88 25.13 11.77
C TYR A 1 -6.81 26.35 11.77
N ARG A 2 -8.02 26.23 11.23
CA ARG A 2 -9.00 27.34 11.15
C ARG A 2 -8.42 28.60 10.48
N SER A 3 -7.68 28.39 9.41
CA SER A 3 -7.08 29.41 8.54
C SER A 3 -7.47 29.17 7.10
N PHE A 4 -7.62 30.23 6.29
CA PHE A 4 -7.89 30.13 4.85
C PHE A 4 -6.61 30.13 4.01
N LEU A 5 -5.57 30.83 4.47
CA LEU A 5 -4.32 30.96 3.71
C LEU A 5 -3.40 29.75 3.90
N LEU A 6 -3.43 29.12 5.06
CA LEU A 6 -2.56 27.98 5.37
C LEU A 6 -2.76 26.77 4.45
N PRO A 7 -4.02 26.31 4.16
CA PRO A 7 -4.22 25.23 3.19
C PRO A 7 -3.63 25.54 1.81
N LEU A 8 -3.74 26.77 1.33
CA LEU A 8 -3.15 27.18 0.05
C LEU A 8 -1.62 27.07 0.07
N VAL A 9 -0.96 27.52 1.14
CA VAL A 9 0.50 27.39 1.30
C VAL A 9 0.92 25.93 1.34
N VAL A 10 0.22 25.09 2.12
CA VAL A 10 0.53 23.66 2.23
C VAL A 10 0.30 22.94 0.91
N LEU A 11 -0.84 23.15 0.26
CA LEU A 11 -1.14 22.52 -1.04
C LEU A 11 -0.17 23.00 -2.14
N SER A 12 0.21 24.27 -2.16
CA SER A 12 1.22 24.77 -3.12
C SER A 12 2.57 24.07 -2.90
N THR A 13 2.95 23.84 -1.64
CA THR A 13 4.18 23.11 -1.30
C THR A 13 4.12 21.65 -1.75
N SER A 14 2.99 21.00 -1.53
CA SER A 14 2.77 19.59 -1.94
C SER A 14 2.72 19.45 -3.47
N LEU A 15 2.05 20.39 -4.15
CA LEU A 15 1.99 20.41 -5.62
C LEU A 15 3.37 20.65 -6.25
N PHE A 16 4.16 21.54 -5.68
CA PHE A 16 5.53 21.76 -6.13
C PHE A 16 6.39 20.50 -5.96
N ALA A 17 6.29 19.83 -4.80
CA ALA A 17 6.98 18.56 -4.57
C ALA A 17 6.59 17.51 -5.62
N LEU A 18 5.29 17.40 -5.92
CA LEU A 18 4.76 16.48 -6.93
C LEU A 18 5.31 16.80 -8.33
N CYS A 19 5.28 18.07 -8.74
CA CYS A 19 5.78 18.47 -10.06
C CYS A 19 7.27 18.14 -10.24
N VAL A 20 8.08 18.39 -9.21
CA VAL A 20 9.52 18.07 -9.27
C VAL A 20 9.75 16.55 -9.26
N ALA A 21 9.04 15.81 -8.41
CA ALA A 21 9.11 14.35 -8.39
C ALA A 21 8.75 13.74 -9.74
N LEU A 22 7.65 14.20 -10.35
CA LEU A 22 7.22 13.77 -11.69
C LEU A 22 8.26 14.08 -12.76
N LEU A 23 8.85 15.27 -12.73
CA LEU A 23 9.89 15.64 -13.68
C LEU A 23 11.09 14.68 -13.59
N VAL A 24 11.54 14.37 -12.38
CA VAL A 24 12.67 13.45 -12.17
C VAL A 24 12.30 12.03 -12.60
N VAL A 25 11.14 11.53 -12.20
CA VAL A 25 10.66 10.19 -12.59
C VAL A 25 10.49 10.10 -14.11
N TRP A 26 9.96 11.16 -14.77
CA TRP A 26 9.84 11.22 -16.21
C TRP A 26 11.20 11.14 -16.93
N TRP A 27 12.22 11.85 -16.43
CA TRP A 27 13.58 11.76 -16.98
C TRP A 27 14.17 10.36 -16.83
N LEU A 28 13.99 9.73 -15.66
CA LEU A 28 14.46 8.36 -15.42
C LEU A 28 13.74 7.34 -16.30
N ALA A 29 12.44 7.53 -16.54
CA ALA A 29 11.67 6.71 -17.47
C ALA A 29 12.12 6.93 -18.93
N LYS A 30 12.42 8.18 -19.33
CA LYS A 30 12.94 8.49 -20.66
C LYS A 30 14.31 7.85 -20.92
N TRP A 31 15.12 7.65 -19.87
CA TRP A 31 16.40 6.96 -19.96
C TRP A 31 16.27 5.44 -19.76
N GLU A 32 15.05 4.92 -19.77
CA GLU A 32 14.75 3.48 -19.62
C GLU A 32 15.24 2.87 -18.31
N ILE A 33 15.54 3.72 -17.28
CA ILE A 33 15.96 3.27 -15.94
C ILE A 33 14.75 2.78 -15.15
N LEU A 34 13.57 3.40 -15.34
CA LEU A 34 12.33 3.07 -14.64
C LEU A 34 11.20 2.83 -15.63
N LEU A 35 10.34 1.86 -15.34
CA LEU A 35 9.10 1.64 -16.08
C LEU A 35 7.97 2.45 -15.42
N LEU A 36 7.20 3.20 -16.20
CA LEU A 36 6.04 3.95 -15.72
C LEU A 36 4.75 3.30 -16.22
N SER A 37 3.87 2.98 -15.28
CA SER A 37 2.48 2.63 -15.55
C SER A 37 1.54 3.71 -15.04
N GLY A 38 0.32 3.77 -15.56
CA GLY A 38 -0.72 4.68 -15.05
C GLY A 38 -1.03 4.44 -13.57
N GLN A 39 -1.00 3.19 -13.12
CA GLN A 39 -1.18 2.78 -11.73
C GLN A 39 -0.07 3.36 -10.84
N THR A 40 1.21 3.17 -11.20
CA THR A 40 2.36 3.71 -10.48
C THR A 40 2.31 5.23 -10.38
N GLN A 41 1.88 5.90 -11.46
CA GLN A 41 1.73 7.36 -11.48
C GLN A 41 0.59 7.84 -10.56
N GLY A 42 -0.56 7.17 -10.58
CA GLY A 42 -1.69 7.50 -9.70
C GLY A 42 -1.32 7.36 -8.21
N ILE A 43 -0.61 6.30 -7.87
CA ILE A 43 -0.10 6.06 -6.51
C ILE A 43 0.91 7.14 -6.11
N LEU A 44 1.86 7.50 -7.00
CA LEU A 44 2.82 8.57 -6.75
C LEU A 44 2.14 9.89 -6.40
N PHE A 45 1.08 10.27 -7.15
CA PHE A 45 0.35 11.52 -6.91
C PHE A 45 -0.20 11.59 -5.49
N ILE A 46 -0.88 10.55 -5.05
CA ILE A 46 -1.52 10.50 -3.75
C ILE A 46 -0.51 10.41 -2.62
N LEU A 47 0.53 9.61 -2.81
CA LEU A 47 1.59 9.43 -1.83
C LEU A 47 2.35 10.73 -1.58
N VAL A 48 2.74 11.46 -2.65
CA VAL A 48 3.48 12.72 -2.52
C VAL A 48 2.63 13.81 -1.90
N ILE A 49 1.38 13.97 -2.34
CA ILE A 49 0.46 14.96 -1.76
C ILE A 49 0.18 14.63 -0.29
N GLY A 50 -0.06 13.38 0.04
CA GLY A 50 -0.30 12.91 1.40
C GLY A 50 0.91 13.18 2.30
N ALA A 51 2.08 12.66 1.96
CA ALA A 51 3.30 12.80 2.76
C ALA A 51 3.77 14.27 2.88
N ALA A 52 3.76 15.04 1.78
CA ALA A 52 4.13 16.45 1.83
C ALA A 52 3.19 17.26 2.74
N THR A 53 1.88 16.95 2.71
CA THR A 53 0.90 17.58 3.59
C THR A 53 1.16 17.23 5.05
N ASP A 54 1.49 15.98 5.35
CA ASP A 54 1.78 15.51 6.70
C ASP A 54 3.04 16.18 7.28
N TYR A 55 4.13 16.21 6.53
CA TYR A 55 5.35 16.90 6.95
C TYR A 55 5.10 18.41 7.13
N ALA A 56 4.29 19.00 6.24
CA ALA A 56 3.90 20.40 6.37
C ALA A 56 3.07 20.66 7.63
N LEU A 57 2.11 19.78 7.96
CA LEU A 57 1.29 19.91 9.16
C LEU A 57 2.13 19.86 10.43
N LEU A 58 3.16 19.00 10.46
CA LEU A 58 4.07 18.86 11.59
C LEU A 58 4.89 20.15 11.82
N LEU A 59 5.51 20.69 10.76
CA LEU A 59 6.29 21.92 10.85
C LEU A 59 5.41 23.13 11.20
N VAL A 60 4.24 23.23 10.58
CA VAL A 60 3.28 24.32 10.84
C VAL A 60 2.76 24.30 12.28
N ALA A 61 2.47 23.11 12.82
CA ALA A 61 2.04 22.96 14.22
C ALA A 61 3.12 23.50 15.16
N ARG A 62 4.38 23.09 14.93
CA ARG A 62 5.53 23.55 15.73
C ARG A 62 5.75 25.06 15.57
N PHE A 63 5.68 25.58 14.35
CA PHE A 63 5.81 27.02 14.10
C PHE A 63 4.73 27.84 14.82
N ARG A 64 3.49 27.34 14.87
CA ARG A 64 2.41 27.98 15.61
C ARG A 64 2.67 28.02 17.12
N GLU A 65 3.25 26.96 17.68
CA GLU A 65 3.65 26.91 19.09
C GLU A 65 4.77 27.92 19.38
N GLU A 66 5.82 27.92 18.57
CA GLU A 66 6.96 28.83 18.73
C GLU A 66 6.58 30.32 18.57
N LEU A 67 5.60 30.64 17.72
CA LEU A 67 5.07 32.01 17.59
C LEU A 67 4.35 32.50 18.86
N ARG A 68 3.92 31.62 19.79
CA ARG A 68 3.36 32.03 21.07
C ARG A 68 4.46 32.47 22.07
N VAL A 69 5.67 31.95 21.90
CA VAL A 69 6.81 32.16 22.80
C VAL A 69 7.78 33.21 22.24
N ALA A 70 7.95 33.27 20.92
CA ALA A 70 8.85 34.22 20.25
C ALA A 70 8.08 35.32 19.51
N GLN A 71 8.48 36.57 19.70
CA GLN A 71 7.87 37.71 19.01
C GLN A 71 8.32 37.77 17.55
N ASP A 72 9.61 37.53 17.29
CA ASP A 72 10.20 37.51 15.96
C ASP A 72 9.86 36.20 15.21
N LYS A 73 9.34 36.35 13.98
CA LYS A 73 8.94 35.19 13.15
C LYS A 73 10.13 34.36 12.70
N GLY A 74 11.32 34.95 12.51
CA GLY A 74 12.52 34.23 12.09
C GLY A 74 13.09 33.36 13.21
N VAL A 75 13.06 33.86 14.46
CA VAL A 75 13.46 33.14 15.65
C VAL A 75 12.50 31.93 15.85
N ALA A 76 11.19 32.21 15.81
CA ALA A 76 10.17 31.16 15.92
C ALA A 76 10.31 30.08 14.83
N LEU A 77 10.54 30.50 13.58
CA LEU A 77 10.69 29.54 12.48
C LEU A 77 11.95 28.68 12.62
N ARG A 78 13.08 29.28 13.02
CA ARG A 78 14.33 28.54 13.22
C ARG A 78 14.20 27.51 14.34
N ALA A 79 13.51 27.85 15.43
CA ALA A 79 13.22 26.92 16.52
C ALA A 79 12.30 25.78 16.05
N ALA A 80 11.21 26.11 15.36
CA ALA A 80 10.29 25.14 14.80
C ALA A 80 10.98 24.19 13.80
N TRP A 81 11.80 24.73 12.90
CA TRP A 81 12.54 23.95 11.91
C TRP A 81 13.51 22.96 12.58
N LYS A 82 14.33 23.44 13.54
CA LYS A 82 15.25 22.56 14.29
C LYS A 82 14.52 21.45 15.03
N GLY A 83 13.34 21.71 15.58
CA GLY A 83 12.55 20.71 16.29
C GLY A 83 11.77 19.75 15.39
N SER A 84 11.64 20.08 14.08
CA SER A 84 10.89 19.27 13.12
C SER A 84 11.76 18.46 12.16
N VAL A 85 13.01 18.86 11.92
CA VAL A 85 13.91 18.18 10.96
C VAL A 85 14.15 16.73 11.35
N GLU A 86 14.52 16.46 12.60
CA GLU A 86 14.82 15.09 13.06
C GLU A 86 13.60 14.15 12.89
N PRO A 87 12.39 14.51 13.38
CA PRO A 87 11.21 13.69 13.15
C PRO A 87 10.86 13.50 11.66
N ILE A 88 10.93 14.57 10.83
CA ILE A 88 10.59 14.47 9.40
C ILE A 88 11.58 13.57 8.65
N VAL A 89 12.89 13.72 8.90
CA VAL A 89 13.91 12.90 8.24
C VAL A 89 13.86 11.45 8.71
N ALA A 90 13.62 11.22 10.00
CA ALA A 90 13.48 9.87 10.53
C ALA A 90 12.25 9.17 9.93
N SER A 91 11.12 9.86 9.90
CA SER A 91 9.85 9.41 9.32
C SER A 91 10.02 9.11 7.82
N GLY A 92 10.40 10.11 7.03
CA GLY A 92 10.57 9.92 5.59
C GLY A 92 11.63 8.88 5.24
N GLY A 93 12.70 8.77 6.04
CA GLY A 93 13.70 7.72 5.88
C GLY A 93 13.13 6.31 6.11
N THR A 94 12.23 6.16 7.08
CA THR A 94 11.54 4.89 7.34
C THR A 94 10.60 4.53 6.19
N VAL A 95 9.85 5.50 5.68
CA VAL A 95 8.96 5.31 4.51
C VAL A 95 9.78 4.90 3.28
N ILE A 96 10.86 5.63 2.98
CA ILE A 96 11.75 5.33 1.85
C ILE A 96 12.32 3.90 1.98
N ALA A 97 12.82 3.54 3.16
CA ALA A 97 13.37 2.20 3.39
C ALA A 97 12.31 1.10 3.18
N GLY A 98 11.08 1.30 3.68
CA GLY A 98 9.95 0.39 3.45
C GLY A 98 9.58 0.26 1.96
N LEU A 99 9.51 1.38 1.24
CA LEU A 99 9.21 1.41 -0.18
C LEU A 99 10.30 0.74 -1.02
N LEU A 100 11.58 0.94 -0.68
CA LEU A 100 12.70 0.31 -1.38
C LEU A 100 12.74 -1.22 -1.18
N CYS A 101 12.10 -1.78 -0.15
CA CYS A 101 11.95 -3.23 -0.03
C CYS A 101 11.12 -3.83 -1.18
N LEU A 102 10.31 -3.04 -1.89
CA LEU A 102 9.60 -3.48 -3.10
C LEU A 102 10.56 -3.83 -4.26
N LEU A 103 11.83 -3.42 -4.20
CA LEU A 103 12.86 -3.87 -5.15
C LEU A 103 13.10 -5.39 -5.11
N LEU A 104 12.69 -6.06 -4.03
CA LEU A 104 12.78 -7.52 -3.88
C LEU A 104 11.64 -8.26 -4.61
N SER A 105 10.71 -7.54 -5.22
CA SER A 105 9.58 -8.13 -5.95
C SER A 105 10.02 -8.72 -7.28
N ASP A 106 9.51 -9.89 -7.61
CA ASP A 106 9.67 -10.54 -8.90
C ASP A 106 8.90 -9.78 -10.01
N LEU A 107 7.79 -9.11 -9.63
CA LEU A 107 6.99 -8.34 -10.56
C LEU A 107 7.61 -6.97 -10.85
N LYS A 108 7.87 -6.70 -12.13
CA LYS A 108 8.44 -5.41 -12.58
C LYS A 108 7.58 -4.20 -12.18
N SER A 109 6.26 -4.34 -12.15
CA SER A 109 5.34 -3.28 -11.69
C SER A 109 5.60 -2.90 -10.24
N ASN A 110 5.76 -3.88 -9.35
CA ASN A 110 6.02 -3.68 -7.92
C ASN A 110 7.44 -3.15 -7.69
N SER A 111 8.45 -3.80 -8.32
CA SER A 111 9.86 -3.40 -8.13
C SER A 111 10.13 -1.98 -8.62
N THR A 112 9.40 -1.50 -9.63
CA THR A 112 9.52 -0.12 -10.13
C THR A 112 8.81 0.89 -9.23
N LEU A 113 7.69 0.52 -8.61
CA LEU A 113 6.95 1.40 -7.71
C LEU A 113 7.81 1.84 -6.51
N GLY A 114 8.64 0.96 -5.96
CA GLY A 114 9.50 1.27 -4.82
C GLY A 114 10.35 2.53 -5.04
N PRO A 115 11.25 2.55 -6.02
CA PRO A 115 12.05 3.73 -6.36
C PRO A 115 11.24 4.96 -6.74
N VAL A 116 10.17 4.81 -7.53
CA VAL A 116 9.31 5.92 -7.95
C VAL A 116 8.67 6.60 -6.73
N ALA A 117 8.09 5.81 -5.83
CA ALA A 117 7.49 6.31 -4.61
C ALA A 117 8.54 6.91 -3.65
N ALA A 118 9.71 6.28 -3.51
CA ALA A 118 10.82 6.80 -2.70
C ALA A 118 11.30 8.18 -3.17
N ILE A 119 11.44 8.38 -4.48
CA ILE A 119 11.74 9.70 -5.09
C ILE A 119 10.67 10.71 -4.69
N GLY A 120 9.40 10.33 -4.76
CA GLY A 120 8.28 11.16 -4.32
C GLY A 120 8.41 11.62 -2.88
N ILE A 121 8.72 10.70 -1.96
CA ILE A 121 8.92 11.02 -0.53
C ILE A 121 10.13 11.94 -0.32
N VAL A 122 11.24 11.72 -1.04
CA VAL A 122 12.42 12.62 -0.97
C VAL A 122 12.02 14.06 -1.31
N PHE A 123 11.28 14.28 -2.41
CA PHE A 123 10.87 15.62 -2.80
C PHE A 123 9.77 16.18 -1.89
N ALA A 124 8.91 15.35 -1.32
CA ALA A 124 7.97 15.77 -0.27
C ALA A 124 8.71 16.31 0.95
N MET A 125 9.73 15.59 1.46
CA MET A 125 10.57 16.04 2.56
C MET A 125 11.34 17.31 2.24
N LEU A 126 12.00 17.36 1.08
CA LEU A 126 12.78 18.53 0.65
C LEU A 126 11.88 19.78 0.56
N SER A 127 10.71 19.65 -0.04
CA SER A 127 9.75 20.74 -0.15
C SER A 127 9.25 21.23 1.22
N ALA A 128 8.95 20.30 2.13
CA ALA A 128 8.53 20.61 3.49
C ALA A 128 9.64 21.27 4.33
N LEU A 129 10.92 20.94 4.08
CA LEU A 129 12.06 21.47 4.84
C LEU A 129 12.70 22.72 4.22
N THR A 130 12.37 23.07 2.97
CA THR A 130 12.95 24.23 2.26
C THR A 130 11.90 25.23 1.80
N LEU A 131 10.99 24.83 0.92
CA LEU A 131 9.98 25.74 0.35
C LEU A 131 8.97 26.18 1.41
N LEU A 132 8.43 25.26 2.20
CA LEU A 132 7.45 25.61 3.23
C LEU A 132 7.98 26.59 4.27
N PRO A 133 9.18 26.40 4.88
CA PRO A 133 9.77 27.41 5.77
C PRO A 133 9.89 28.79 5.13
N SER A 134 10.29 28.85 3.86
CA SER A 134 10.42 30.11 3.13
C SER A 134 9.07 30.82 2.98
N LEU A 135 8.00 30.08 2.64
CA LEU A 135 6.64 30.62 2.57
C LEU A 135 6.12 31.04 3.96
N LEU A 136 6.38 30.23 5.00
CA LEU A 136 6.01 30.58 6.37
C LEU A 136 6.75 31.85 6.86
N LEU A 137 8.01 32.02 6.48
CA LEU A 137 8.76 33.25 6.78
C LEU A 137 8.19 34.46 6.05
N LEU A 138 7.78 34.30 4.79
CA LEU A 138 7.18 35.36 3.99
C LEU A 138 5.89 35.87 4.66
N PHE A 139 4.95 34.98 4.94
CA PHE A 139 3.65 35.35 5.49
C PHE A 139 3.64 35.55 7.01
N GLY A 140 4.53 34.91 7.75
CA GLY A 140 4.62 34.97 9.21
C GLY A 140 3.30 34.60 9.90
N ARG A 141 2.88 35.48 10.87
CA ARG A 141 1.61 35.26 11.60
C ARG A 141 0.36 35.40 10.72
N ALA A 142 0.46 36.07 9.56
CA ALA A 142 -0.67 36.27 8.65
C ALA A 142 -1.16 34.94 8.03
N VAL A 143 -0.28 33.95 7.89
CA VAL A 143 -0.66 32.63 7.38
C VAL A 143 -1.79 31.99 8.19
N PHE A 144 -1.93 32.34 9.47
CA PHE A 144 -2.95 31.82 10.37
C PHE A 144 -4.24 32.64 10.40
N TRP A 145 -4.44 33.62 9.48
CA TRP A 145 -5.67 34.40 9.43
C TRP A 145 -6.90 33.48 9.22
N PRO A 146 -8.04 33.68 9.93
CA PRO A 146 -8.34 34.80 10.85
C PRO A 146 -7.83 34.62 12.29
N ARG A 147 -7.43 33.42 12.70
CA ARG A 147 -7.02 33.12 14.10
C ARG A 147 -5.51 33.11 14.28
N ARG A 148 -4.92 34.32 14.20
CA ARG A 148 -3.46 34.51 14.35
C ARG A 148 -2.99 34.15 15.77
N PRO A 149 -1.89 33.39 15.95
CA PRO A 149 -1.32 33.15 17.27
C PRO A 149 -0.83 34.44 17.90
N ARG A 150 -1.20 34.67 19.16
CA ARG A 150 -0.73 35.83 19.95
C ARG A 150 0.57 35.47 20.63
N PHE A 151 1.38 36.49 20.93
CA PHE A 151 2.58 36.34 21.75
C PHE A 151 2.15 36.31 23.22
N GLU A 152 2.25 35.16 23.87
CA GLU A 152 1.74 34.90 25.23
C GLU A 152 2.71 33.97 25.98
N PRO A 153 3.99 34.39 26.22
CA PRO A 153 5.00 33.51 26.82
C PRO A 153 4.66 33.09 28.26
N GLU A 154 4.04 34.01 29.04
CA GLU A 154 3.64 33.71 30.43
C GLU A 154 2.57 32.62 30.51
N VAL A 155 1.56 32.68 29.64
CA VAL A 155 0.49 31.68 29.57
C VAL A 155 1.05 30.32 29.18
N VAL A 156 2.02 30.30 28.24
CA VAL A 156 2.66 29.05 27.83
C VAL A 156 3.51 28.45 28.94
N ALA A 157 4.18 29.30 29.74
CA ALA A 157 4.93 28.87 30.92
C ALA A 157 4.01 28.31 32.02
N GLU A 158 2.84 28.93 32.24
CA GLU A 158 1.84 28.46 33.20
C GLU A 158 1.13 27.17 32.74
N GLU A 159 0.83 27.04 31.43
CA GLU A 159 0.24 25.82 30.87
C GLU A 159 1.14 24.58 31.06
N HIS A 160 2.44 24.74 31.37
CA HIS A 160 3.43 23.66 31.58
C HIS A 160 3.31 22.54 30.55
N GLY A 161 2.87 22.87 29.31
CA GLY A 161 2.69 21.92 28.22
C GLY A 161 1.50 20.97 28.33
N MET A 162 0.68 21.03 29.38
CA MET A 162 -0.48 20.16 29.55
C MET A 162 -1.77 20.95 29.35
N ARG A 163 -2.50 20.69 28.26
CA ARG A 163 -3.87 21.20 28.10
C ARG A 163 -4.77 20.51 29.11
N THR A 164 -5.29 21.26 30.05
CA THR A 164 -6.19 20.77 31.10
C THR A 164 -7.63 20.57 30.61
N THR A 165 -7.97 21.10 29.42
CA THR A 165 -9.32 21.08 28.85
C THR A 165 -9.30 20.53 27.43
N GLY A 166 -10.35 19.81 27.03
CA GLY A 166 -10.54 19.29 25.69
C GLY A 166 -10.60 17.75 25.64
N LEU A 167 -10.82 17.23 24.43
CA LEU A 167 -11.00 15.79 24.18
C LEU A 167 -9.75 14.99 24.59
N TRP A 168 -8.58 15.48 24.24
CA TRP A 168 -7.31 14.82 24.52
C TRP A 168 -6.96 14.76 26.02
N ALA A 169 -7.33 15.81 26.75
CA ALA A 169 -7.17 15.80 28.21
C ALA A 169 -8.10 14.77 28.89
N ARG A 170 -9.36 14.66 28.39
CA ARG A 170 -10.30 13.63 28.85
C ARG A 170 -9.79 12.23 28.54
N LEU A 171 -9.25 12.02 27.34
CA LEU A 171 -8.69 10.74 26.91
C LEU A 171 -7.48 10.35 27.77
N ALA A 172 -6.53 11.26 27.98
CA ALA A 172 -5.41 11.06 28.87
C ALA A 172 -5.86 10.72 30.29
N GLY A 173 -6.91 11.38 30.78
CA GLY A 173 -7.55 11.08 32.07
C GLY A 173 -8.17 9.69 32.13
N ALA A 174 -8.80 9.22 31.05
CA ALA A 174 -9.33 7.86 30.93
C ALA A 174 -8.23 6.81 30.95
N VAL A 175 -7.16 7.02 30.16
CA VAL A 175 -5.97 6.15 30.14
C VAL A 175 -5.34 6.05 31.52
N LYS A 176 -5.20 7.19 32.24
CA LYS A 176 -4.67 7.21 33.61
C LYS A 176 -5.52 6.38 34.58
N LYS A 177 -6.85 6.44 34.46
CA LYS A 177 -7.78 5.78 35.38
C LYS A 177 -7.88 4.27 35.18
N ARG A 178 -7.93 3.79 33.92
CA ARG A 178 -8.18 2.36 33.59
C ARG A 178 -7.35 1.89 32.41
N PRO A 179 -6.01 1.93 32.48
CA PRO A 179 -5.16 1.59 31.33
C PRO A 179 -5.36 0.14 30.87
N ARG A 180 -5.44 -0.83 31.80
CA ARG A 180 -5.60 -2.26 31.48
C ARG A 180 -6.90 -2.55 30.73
N VAL A 181 -8.01 -2.00 31.20
CA VAL A 181 -9.31 -2.21 30.54
C VAL A 181 -9.27 -1.66 29.13
N ILE A 182 -8.69 -0.46 28.94
CA ILE A 182 -8.65 0.19 27.62
C ILE A 182 -7.84 -0.65 26.64
N TRP A 183 -6.59 -1.02 26.97
CA TRP A 183 -5.78 -1.76 25.99
C TRP A 183 -6.31 -3.18 25.75
N ILE A 184 -6.84 -3.88 26.77
CA ILE A 184 -7.41 -5.22 26.59
C ILE A 184 -8.66 -5.17 25.69
N VAL A 185 -9.62 -4.30 26.00
CA VAL A 185 -10.85 -4.18 25.21
C VAL A 185 -10.53 -3.76 23.77
N THR A 186 -9.64 -2.78 23.60
CA THR A 186 -9.24 -2.34 22.25
C THR A 186 -8.58 -3.47 21.48
N THR A 187 -7.67 -4.23 22.10
CA THR A 187 -7.03 -5.39 21.45
C THR A 187 -8.06 -6.45 21.05
N LEU A 188 -9.03 -6.76 21.92
CA LEU A 188 -10.08 -7.74 21.61
C LEU A 188 -10.97 -7.29 20.45
N VAL A 189 -11.34 -6.01 20.41
CA VAL A 189 -12.12 -5.43 19.29
C VAL A 189 -11.32 -5.50 17.98
N LEU A 190 -10.03 -5.17 18.01
CA LEU A 190 -9.18 -5.25 16.84
C LEU A 190 -8.99 -6.70 16.37
N LEU A 191 -8.80 -7.65 17.29
CA LEU A 191 -8.71 -9.08 16.95
C LEU A 191 -10.01 -9.60 16.33
N ALA A 192 -11.17 -9.18 16.84
CA ALA A 192 -12.45 -9.53 16.26
C ALA A 192 -12.59 -9.01 14.81
N GLY A 193 -12.14 -7.77 14.55
CA GLY A 193 -12.08 -7.25 13.19
C GLY A 193 -11.07 -7.99 12.30
N ALA A 194 -9.91 -8.35 12.85
CA ALA A 194 -8.88 -9.10 12.12
C ALA A 194 -9.32 -10.52 11.75
N ALA A 195 -10.25 -11.13 12.48
CA ALA A 195 -10.80 -12.44 12.13
C ALA A 195 -11.46 -12.47 10.75
N GLY A 196 -11.94 -11.31 10.25
CA GLY A 196 -12.49 -11.18 8.90
C GLY A 196 -11.46 -11.40 7.77
N VAL A 197 -10.15 -11.40 8.06
CA VAL A 197 -9.10 -11.63 7.04
C VAL A 197 -9.27 -12.98 6.34
N THR A 198 -9.81 -13.98 7.05
CA THR A 198 -10.07 -15.30 6.47
C THR A 198 -11.11 -15.31 5.34
N GLN A 199 -11.85 -14.21 5.19
CA GLN A 199 -12.84 -14.03 4.12
C GLN A 199 -12.30 -13.16 2.96
N LEU A 200 -11.05 -12.74 3.03
CA LEU A 200 -10.41 -12.00 1.95
C LEU A 200 -9.93 -12.99 0.89
N ASP A 201 -10.63 -13.03 -0.22
CA ASP A 201 -10.24 -13.77 -1.40
C ASP A 201 -9.32 -12.89 -2.27
N ALA A 202 -8.01 -13.05 -2.11
CA ALA A 202 -6.99 -12.29 -2.84
C ALA A 202 -6.11 -13.24 -3.67
N VAL A 203 -6.77 -14.05 -4.52
CA VAL A 203 -6.14 -15.03 -5.43
C VAL A 203 -6.21 -14.60 -6.90
N GLY A 204 -6.84 -13.49 -7.18
CA GLY A 204 -7.01 -12.94 -8.52
C GLY A 204 -8.46 -12.52 -8.77
N VAL A 205 -8.64 -11.71 -9.79
CA VAL A 205 -9.95 -11.26 -10.25
C VAL A 205 -9.94 -11.34 -11.77
N PRO A 206 -11.03 -11.80 -12.42
CA PRO A 206 -11.16 -11.77 -13.86
C PRO A 206 -10.84 -10.38 -14.43
N GLN A 207 -10.10 -10.34 -15.54
CA GLN A 207 -9.73 -9.06 -16.15
C GLN A 207 -10.95 -8.26 -16.61
N SER A 208 -12.02 -8.95 -16.99
CA SER A 208 -13.33 -8.37 -17.31
C SER A 208 -13.93 -7.57 -16.15
N ASP A 209 -13.62 -7.92 -14.89
CA ASP A 209 -14.16 -7.33 -13.67
C ASP A 209 -13.24 -6.26 -13.03
N LEU A 210 -12.08 -5.99 -13.63
CA LEU A 210 -11.17 -4.95 -13.12
C LEU A 210 -11.76 -3.54 -13.18
N VAL A 211 -12.68 -3.28 -14.14
CA VAL A 211 -13.35 -1.99 -14.29
C VAL A 211 -14.73 -2.05 -13.65
N LEU A 212 -14.97 -1.22 -12.63
CA LEU A 212 -16.19 -1.20 -11.83
C LEU A 212 -17.40 -0.51 -12.50
N GLY A 213 -17.20 0.08 -13.67
CA GLY A 213 -18.26 0.74 -14.43
C GLY A 213 -18.93 -0.17 -15.48
N ALA A 214 -19.81 0.40 -16.28
CA ALA A 214 -20.28 -0.23 -17.51
C ALA A 214 -19.09 -0.46 -18.45
N SER A 215 -18.97 -1.67 -18.97
CA SER A 215 -17.84 -2.06 -19.84
C SER A 215 -18.38 -2.83 -21.04
N GLU A 216 -18.28 -2.24 -22.22
CA GLU A 216 -18.64 -2.92 -23.48
C GLU A 216 -17.76 -4.17 -23.71
N ALA A 217 -16.51 -4.15 -23.23
CA ALA A 217 -15.63 -5.31 -23.31
C ALA A 217 -16.14 -6.50 -22.48
N ARG A 218 -16.61 -6.22 -21.24
CA ARG A 218 -17.23 -7.25 -20.40
C ARG A 218 -18.52 -7.77 -21.01
N ASP A 219 -19.39 -6.87 -21.45
CA ASP A 219 -20.66 -7.25 -22.08
C ASP A 219 -20.42 -8.09 -23.34
N GLY A 220 -19.40 -7.72 -24.12
CA GLY A 220 -18.96 -8.51 -25.28
C GLY A 220 -18.39 -9.87 -24.91
N GLN A 221 -17.63 -9.99 -23.83
CA GLN A 221 -17.09 -11.26 -23.34
C GLN A 221 -18.22 -12.18 -22.84
N VAL A 222 -19.22 -11.64 -22.15
CA VAL A 222 -20.41 -12.40 -21.74
C VAL A 222 -21.16 -12.92 -22.95
N ALA A 223 -21.43 -12.06 -23.96
CA ALA A 223 -22.11 -12.47 -25.17
C ALA A 223 -21.31 -13.52 -25.98
N LEU A 224 -19.98 -13.43 -25.97
CA LEU A 224 -19.11 -14.42 -26.59
C LEU A 224 -19.26 -15.79 -25.88
N GLY A 225 -19.23 -15.81 -24.56
CA GLY A 225 -19.34 -17.02 -23.76
C GLY A 225 -20.72 -17.70 -23.81
N GLU A 226 -21.79 -16.97 -24.22
CA GLU A 226 -23.12 -17.56 -24.46
C GLU A 226 -23.21 -18.38 -25.76
N HIS A 227 -22.29 -18.15 -26.72
CA HIS A 227 -22.36 -18.74 -28.05
C HIS A 227 -21.13 -19.57 -28.45
N PHE A 228 -20.01 -19.39 -27.74
CA PHE A 228 -18.73 -20.05 -28.02
C PHE A 228 -18.10 -20.53 -26.71
N PRO A 229 -17.15 -21.49 -26.73
CA PRO A 229 -16.35 -21.85 -25.55
C PRO A 229 -15.77 -20.61 -24.89
N GLY A 230 -15.77 -20.57 -23.54
CA GLY A 230 -15.43 -19.38 -22.78
C GLY A 230 -14.03 -18.82 -23.05
N GLY A 231 -13.07 -19.69 -23.40
CA GLY A 231 -11.70 -19.33 -23.79
C GLY A 231 -11.50 -18.92 -25.25
N SER A 232 -12.58 -18.84 -26.04
CA SER A 232 -12.50 -18.43 -27.45
C SER A 232 -11.85 -17.04 -27.58
N GLY A 233 -10.83 -16.94 -28.44
CA GLY A 233 -10.03 -15.71 -28.61
C GLY A 233 -8.86 -15.55 -27.65
N SER A 234 -8.72 -16.40 -26.64
CA SER A 234 -7.60 -16.40 -25.68
C SER A 234 -7.14 -17.83 -25.38
N PRO A 235 -6.64 -18.57 -26.37
CA PRO A 235 -6.25 -19.97 -26.20
C PRO A 235 -5.04 -20.12 -25.28
N VAL A 236 -4.88 -21.28 -24.70
CA VAL A 236 -3.62 -21.73 -24.13
C VAL A 236 -2.64 -22.01 -25.27
N SER A 237 -1.45 -21.47 -25.20
CA SER A 237 -0.38 -21.66 -26.17
C SER A 237 0.62 -22.68 -25.64
N VAL A 238 0.88 -23.72 -26.40
CA VAL A 238 1.84 -24.79 -26.02
C VAL A 238 2.93 -24.87 -27.09
N VAL A 239 4.17 -24.64 -26.70
CA VAL A 239 5.34 -24.81 -27.55
C VAL A 239 6.02 -26.11 -27.19
N VAL A 240 6.22 -26.97 -28.19
CA VAL A 240 6.79 -28.31 -28.02
C VAL A 240 7.62 -28.69 -29.24
N ASP A 241 8.59 -29.60 -29.06
CA ASP A 241 9.36 -30.14 -30.18
C ASP A 241 8.46 -30.86 -31.19
N GLU A 242 8.74 -30.67 -32.50
CA GLU A 242 7.93 -31.24 -33.59
C GLU A 242 7.68 -32.76 -33.43
N GLU A 243 8.73 -33.50 -33.01
CA GLU A 243 8.66 -34.94 -32.81
C GLU A 243 7.66 -35.36 -31.74
N ARG A 244 7.32 -34.47 -30.79
CA ARG A 244 6.37 -34.73 -29.67
C ARG A 244 5.04 -33.97 -29.84
N MET A 245 4.81 -33.38 -31.01
CA MET A 245 3.61 -32.58 -31.29
C MET A 245 2.32 -33.38 -31.02
N GLN A 246 2.23 -34.63 -31.55
CA GLN A 246 1.03 -35.45 -31.38
C GLN A 246 0.82 -35.86 -29.91
N ASP A 247 1.89 -36.26 -29.21
CA ASP A 247 1.79 -36.63 -27.80
C ASP A 247 1.27 -35.43 -26.94
N ALA A 248 1.74 -34.21 -27.24
CA ALA A 248 1.25 -33.00 -26.57
C ALA A 248 -0.19 -32.64 -26.97
N ALA A 249 -0.58 -32.88 -28.22
CA ALA A 249 -1.95 -32.67 -28.68
C ALA A 249 -2.92 -33.66 -28.01
N ASP A 250 -2.51 -34.92 -27.84
CA ASP A 250 -3.31 -35.94 -27.18
C ASP A 250 -3.53 -35.64 -25.69
N VAL A 251 -2.51 -35.11 -24.99
CA VAL A 251 -2.64 -34.59 -23.61
C VAL A 251 -3.66 -33.46 -23.55
N LEU A 252 -3.54 -32.47 -24.46
CA LEU A 252 -4.50 -31.37 -24.51
C LEU A 252 -5.94 -31.85 -24.78
N LEU A 253 -6.12 -32.75 -25.76
CA LEU A 253 -7.44 -33.27 -26.13
C LEU A 253 -8.08 -34.15 -25.06
N SER A 254 -7.27 -34.79 -24.21
CA SER A 254 -7.77 -35.61 -23.08
C SER A 254 -8.18 -34.80 -21.87
N ASN A 255 -7.85 -33.54 -21.80
CA ASN A 255 -8.17 -32.64 -20.67
C ASN A 255 -9.57 -32.03 -20.85
N ASP A 256 -10.46 -32.24 -19.87
CA ASP A 256 -11.86 -31.76 -19.88
C ASP A 256 -11.97 -30.22 -19.97
N GLY A 257 -10.94 -29.49 -19.63
CA GLY A 257 -10.86 -28.03 -19.71
C GLY A 257 -10.49 -27.48 -21.09
N ILE A 258 -10.28 -28.35 -22.09
CA ILE A 258 -9.94 -28.01 -23.48
C ILE A 258 -11.06 -28.49 -24.42
N ASP A 259 -11.63 -27.53 -25.17
CA ASP A 259 -12.69 -27.81 -26.15
C ASP A 259 -12.13 -28.28 -27.51
N GLY A 260 -10.95 -27.83 -27.89
CA GLY A 260 -10.31 -28.23 -29.13
C GLY A 260 -8.88 -27.72 -29.25
N VAL A 261 -8.11 -28.36 -30.09
CA VAL A 261 -6.68 -28.05 -30.30
C VAL A 261 -6.42 -27.71 -31.78
N THR A 262 -5.60 -26.73 -32.00
CA THR A 262 -5.10 -26.35 -33.33
C THR A 262 -3.59 -26.25 -33.33
N VAL A 263 -2.95 -26.51 -34.45
CA VAL A 263 -1.52 -26.27 -34.69
C VAL A 263 -1.36 -25.10 -35.67
N THR A 264 -0.34 -24.29 -35.47
CA THR A 264 -0.01 -23.24 -36.43
C THR A 264 0.49 -23.85 -37.74
N ALA A 265 -0.15 -23.50 -38.85
CA ALA A 265 0.15 -24.01 -40.19
C ALA A 265 0.04 -22.85 -41.23
N ALA A 266 1.19 -22.39 -41.75
CA ALA A 266 1.24 -21.24 -42.65
C ALA A 266 0.48 -21.45 -43.97
N ASP A 267 0.40 -22.70 -44.43
CA ASP A 267 -0.30 -23.08 -45.68
C ASP A 267 -1.82 -23.24 -45.49
N SER A 268 -2.32 -23.14 -44.26
CA SER A 268 -3.75 -23.13 -43.97
C SER A 268 -4.36 -21.75 -44.26
N PRO A 269 -5.58 -21.66 -44.80
CA PRO A 269 -6.25 -20.39 -45.04
C PRO A 269 -6.43 -19.50 -43.79
N SER A 270 -6.54 -20.12 -42.62
CA SER A 270 -6.66 -19.48 -41.30
C SER A 270 -5.33 -19.28 -40.58
N GLY A 271 -4.20 -19.76 -41.12
CA GLY A 271 -2.90 -19.78 -40.47
C GLY A 271 -2.79 -20.86 -39.38
N SER A 272 -3.81 -21.67 -39.17
CA SER A 272 -3.84 -22.81 -38.23
C SER A 272 -4.69 -23.94 -38.81
N ALA A 273 -4.48 -25.16 -38.31
CA ALA A 273 -5.26 -26.33 -38.66
C ALA A 273 -5.68 -27.09 -37.39
N PRO A 274 -6.89 -27.64 -37.29
CA PRO A 274 -7.28 -28.51 -36.21
C PRO A 274 -6.38 -29.75 -36.17
N ILE A 275 -6.10 -30.24 -34.95
CA ILE A 275 -5.40 -31.49 -34.70
C ILE A 275 -6.28 -32.35 -33.80
N ASP A 276 -6.42 -33.60 -34.15
CA ASP A 276 -7.14 -34.61 -33.40
C ASP A 276 -6.26 -35.85 -33.11
N GLU A 277 -6.81 -36.91 -32.58
CA GLU A 277 -6.08 -38.14 -32.26
C GLU A 277 -5.43 -38.81 -33.49
N ASP A 278 -5.96 -38.56 -34.70
CA ASP A 278 -5.45 -39.09 -35.97
C ASP A 278 -4.39 -38.18 -36.63
N GLY A 279 -4.19 -36.97 -36.10
CA GLY A 279 -3.23 -35.98 -36.60
C GLY A 279 -3.85 -34.69 -37.07
N ILE A 280 -3.12 -33.93 -37.95
CA ILE A 280 -3.59 -32.64 -38.45
C ILE A 280 -4.71 -32.84 -39.48
N THR A 281 -5.85 -32.23 -39.20
CA THR A 281 -7.04 -32.31 -40.05
C THR A 281 -6.98 -31.30 -41.21
N ALA A 282 -7.34 -31.71 -42.41
CA ALA A 282 -7.40 -30.87 -43.58
C ALA A 282 -8.45 -29.77 -43.46
N VAL A 283 -8.10 -28.51 -43.83
CA VAL A 283 -9.00 -27.37 -43.82
C VAL A 283 -9.33 -26.98 -45.24
N GLY A 284 -10.55 -27.30 -45.68
CA GLY A 284 -11.02 -26.97 -47.05
C GLY A 284 -12.03 -27.94 -47.62
N PRO A 285 -12.34 -27.87 -48.93
CA PRO A 285 -13.23 -28.79 -49.63
C PRO A 285 -12.73 -30.26 -49.55
N PRO A 286 -13.61 -31.25 -49.68
CA PRO A 286 -13.23 -32.65 -49.70
C PRO A 286 -12.08 -32.95 -50.67
N GLY A 287 -10.99 -33.55 -50.20
CA GLY A 287 -9.79 -33.86 -50.98
C GLY A 287 -8.64 -32.85 -50.83
N THR A 288 -8.78 -31.81 -49.99
CA THR A 288 -7.67 -30.94 -49.59
C THR A 288 -6.70 -31.75 -48.72
N PRO A 289 -5.38 -31.77 -49.00
CA PRO A 289 -4.41 -32.39 -48.11
C PRO A 289 -4.32 -31.63 -46.77
N ALA A 290 -4.00 -32.33 -45.70
CA ALA A 290 -3.68 -31.72 -44.43
C ALA A 290 -2.45 -30.79 -44.59
N PRO A 291 -2.48 -29.59 -44.07
CA PRO A 291 -1.32 -28.67 -44.12
C PRO A 291 -0.21 -29.16 -43.21
N ASP A 292 1.04 -28.89 -43.56
CA ASP A 292 2.18 -29.13 -42.68
C ASP A 292 2.22 -28.11 -41.55
N PRO A 293 2.63 -28.54 -40.31
CA PRO A 293 2.80 -27.59 -39.22
C PRO A 293 3.91 -26.59 -39.51
N THR A 294 3.77 -25.36 -39.02
CA THR A 294 4.84 -24.36 -39.05
C THR A 294 5.88 -24.69 -38.01
N VAL A 295 7.09 -25.07 -38.44
CA VAL A 295 8.21 -25.41 -37.56
C VAL A 295 9.20 -24.26 -37.51
N VAL A 296 9.55 -23.84 -36.28
CA VAL A 296 10.55 -22.80 -36.02
C VAL A 296 11.55 -23.35 -35.01
N ASP A 297 12.82 -23.41 -35.40
CA ASP A 297 13.90 -23.95 -34.56
C ASP A 297 13.64 -25.40 -34.05
N GLY A 298 12.90 -26.21 -34.82
CA GLY A 298 12.52 -27.57 -34.47
C GLY A 298 11.31 -27.68 -33.53
N GLN A 299 10.62 -26.56 -33.26
CA GLN A 299 9.44 -26.50 -32.39
C GLN A 299 8.18 -26.08 -33.15
N VAL A 300 7.05 -26.52 -32.64
CA VAL A 300 5.70 -26.19 -33.13
C VAL A 300 4.88 -25.48 -32.06
N LEU A 301 3.91 -24.69 -32.49
CA LEU A 301 2.96 -24.00 -31.62
C LEU A 301 1.58 -24.66 -31.72
N LEU A 302 1.15 -25.28 -30.64
CA LEU A 302 -0.22 -25.74 -30.41
C LEU A 302 -1.03 -24.67 -29.68
N GLN A 303 -2.31 -24.59 -29.98
CA GLN A 303 -3.26 -23.70 -29.32
C GLN A 303 -4.48 -24.49 -28.87
N GLY A 304 -4.66 -24.59 -27.54
CA GLY A 304 -5.83 -25.23 -26.94
C GLY A 304 -6.90 -24.20 -26.58
N THR A 305 -8.10 -24.34 -27.10
CA THR A 305 -9.25 -23.51 -26.73
C THR A 305 -9.78 -23.95 -25.37
N LEU A 306 -9.73 -23.08 -24.36
CA LEU A 306 -10.27 -23.38 -23.04
C LEU A 306 -11.81 -23.48 -23.10
N THR A 307 -12.38 -24.42 -22.37
CA THR A 307 -13.83 -24.56 -22.17
C THR A 307 -14.39 -23.39 -21.39
N ASP A 308 -13.67 -22.99 -20.35
CA ASP A 308 -14.03 -21.89 -19.47
C ASP A 308 -13.41 -20.56 -19.91
N ALA A 309 -13.93 -19.43 -19.39
CA ALA A 309 -13.38 -18.11 -19.67
C ALA A 309 -11.90 -18.04 -19.27
N ALA A 310 -11.06 -17.50 -20.13
CA ALA A 310 -9.60 -17.49 -19.97
C ALA A 310 -9.12 -16.80 -18.68
N ASP A 311 -9.96 -15.94 -18.07
CA ASP A 311 -9.70 -15.21 -16.82
C ASP A 311 -10.42 -15.83 -15.61
N SER A 312 -11.03 -17.02 -15.76
CA SER A 312 -11.70 -17.76 -14.67
C SER A 312 -10.73 -18.55 -13.81
N ALA A 313 -11.20 -18.95 -12.61
CA ALA A 313 -10.45 -19.80 -11.71
C ALA A 313 -10.31 -21.24 -12.27
N GLU A 314 -11.33 -21.70 -12.98
CA GLU A 314 -11.39 -23.00 -13.66
C GLU A 314 -10.33 -23.07 -14.76
N ALA A 315 -10.24 -22.06 -15.62
CA ALA A 315 -9.21 -21.97 -16.65
C ALA A 315 -7.78 -21.92 -16.05
N ALA A 316 -7.61 -21.22 -14.93
CA ALA A 316 -6.33 -21.20 -14.20
C ALA A 316 -5.96 -22.58 -13.64
N ALA A 317 -6.94 -23.36 -13.17
CA ALA A 317 -6.74 -24.74 -12.71
C ALA A 317 -6.33 -25.65 -13.87
N THR A 318 -7.03 -25.57 -15.00
CA THR A 318 -6.69 -26.31 -16.25
C THR A 318 -5.25 -26.02 -16.69
N VAL A 319 -4.82 -24.75 -16.70
CA VAL A 319 -3.44 -24.40 -17.08
C VAL A 319 -2.40 -24.99 -16.11
N ARG A 320 -2.71 -25.02 -14.79
CA ARG A 320 -1.80 -25.65 -13.82
C ARG A 320 -1.70 -27.16 -14.02
N GLU A 321 -2.80 -27.82 -14.32
CA GLU A 321 -2.85 -29.25 -14.62
C GLU A 321 -2.06 -29.58 -15.89
N LEU A 322 -2.31 -28.86 -16.99
CA LEU A 322 -1.59 -29.01 -18.25
C LEU A 322 -0.07 -28.81 -18.10
N ARG A 323 0.38 -27.90 -17.23
CA ARG A 323 1.81 -27.71 -16.97
C ARG A 323 2.45 -28.95 -16.32
N VAL A 324 1.70 -29.65 -15.47
CA VAL A 324 2.19 -30.90 -14.84
C VAL A 324 2.19 -32.04 -15.83
N GLU A 325 1.13 -32.19 -16.63
CA GLU A 325 0.99 -33.28 -17.58
C GLU A 325 1.96 -33.19 -18.77
N LEU A 326 2.28 -31.95 -19.20
CA LEU A 326 3.16 -31.65 -20.33
C LEU A 326 4.65 -31.54 -19.94
N ASP A 327 4.98 -31.58 -18.64
CA ASP A 327 6.36 -31.42 -18.17
C ASP A 327 7.30 -32.50 -18.72
N ASP A 328 6.86 -33.74 -18.73
CA ASP A 328 7.61 -34.88 -19.27
C ASP A 328 7.89 -34.77 -20.79
N LEU A 329 7.09 -33.99 -21.51
CA LEU A 329 7.28 -33.70 -22.92
C LEU A 329 8.21 -32.51 -23.18
N GLY A 330 8.64 -31.81 -22.13
CA GLY A 330 9.44 -30.59 -22.25
C GLY A 330 8.69 -29.43 -22.89
N ALA A 331 7.37 -29.46 -22.88
CA ALA A 331 6.53 -28.43 -23.48
C ALA A 331 6.41 -27.20 -22.58
N ILE A 332 6.32 -26.03 -23.18
CA ILE A 332 6.14 -24.75 -22.49
C ILE A 332 4.69 -24.29 -22.66
N VAL A 333 3.98 -24.12 -21.56
CA VAL A 333 2.59 -23.66 -21.52
C VAL A 333 2.53 -22.16 -21.25
N GLY A 334 2.01 -21.40 -22.21
CA GLY A 334 1.86 -19.95 -22.20
C GLY A 334 0.43 -19.48 -22.51
N GLY A 335 0.27 -18.22 -22.82
CA GLY A 335 -1.02 -17.59 -23.10
C GLY A 335 -1.48 -16.66 -21.98
N VAL A 336 -2.65 -16.04 -22.17
CA VAL A 336 -3.20 -15.03 -21.23
C VAL A 336 -3.44 -15.60 -19.86
N THR A 337 -4.08 -16.78 -19.77
CA THR A 337 -4.35 -17.49 -18.50
C THR A 337 -3.07 -17.88 -17.78
N ALA A 338 -2.08 -18.41 -18.52
CA ALA A 338 -0.80 -18.79 -17.94
C ALA A 338 -0.06 -17.56 -17.35
N THR A 339 -0.06 -16.43 -18.06
CA THR A 339 0.52 -15.19 -17.57
C THR A 339 -0.21 -14.67 -16.31
N SER A 340 -1.53 -14.83 -16.25
CA SER A 340 -2.32 -14.47 -15.06
C SER A 340 -1.95 -15.35 -13.86
N VAL A 341 -1.83 -16.66 -14.06
CA VAL A 341 -1.38 -17.63 -13.04
C VAL A 341 -0.02 -17.24 -12.49
N ASP A 342 0.97 -17.00 -13.36
CA ASP A 342 2.33 -16.63 -12.96
C ASP A 342 2.37 -15.29 -12.21
N THR A 343 1.56 -14.32 -12.65
CA THR A 343 1.45 -13.01 -11.97
C THR A 343 0.85 -13.14 -10.58
N ASN A 344 -0.19 -13.97 -10.42
CA ASN A 344 -0.82 -14.22 -9.14
C ASN A 344 0.12 -14.96 -8.18
N ASP A 345 0.81 -15.98 -8.65
CA ASP A 345 1.75 -16.77 -7.85
C ASP A 345 2.96 -15.91 -7.42
N ALA A 346 3.49 -15.08 -8.33
CA ALA A 346 4.53 -14.10 -8.00
C ALA A 346 4.04 -13.05 -6.98
N SER A 347 2.81 -12.57 -7.10
CA SER A 347 2.22 -11.61 -6.13
C SER A 347 2.10 -12.22 -4.72
N ILE A 348 1.72 -13.50 -4.64
CA ILE A 348 1.62 -14.24 -3.37
C ILE A 348 3.01 -14.45 -2.77
N HIS A 349 4.00 -14.82 -3.61
CA HIS A 349 5.40 -14.95 -3.19
C HIS A 349 5.95 -13.63 -2.66
N ASP A 350 5.80 -12.57 -3.41
CA ASP A 350 6.21 -11.21 -3.04
C ASP A 350 5.62 -10.77 -1.69
N ARG A 351 4.33 -10.97 -1.50
CA ARG A 351 3.65 -10.66 -0.24
C ARG A 351 4.27 -11.38 0.95
N ASN A 352 4.55 -12.67 0.80
CA ASN A 352 5.07 -13.50 1.87
C ASN A 352 6.54 -13.18 2.20
N LEU A 353 7.31 -12.70 1.22
CA LEU A 353 8.71 -12.29 1.38
C LEU A 353 8.82 -10.83 1.88
N ILE A 354 8.16 -9.91 1.21
CA ILE A 354 8.40 -8.47 1.39
C ILE A 354 7.80 -7.95 2.70
N ILE A 355 6.62 -8.42 3.11
CA ILE A 355 5.99 -7.98 4.36
C ILE A 355 6.89 -8.24 5.60
N PRO A 356 7.42 -9.45 5.82
CA PRO A 356 8.36 -9.69 6.93
C PRO A 356 9.64 -8.86 6.84
N VAL A 357 10.19 -8.66 5.63
CA VAL A 357 11.39 -7.83 5.44
C VAL A 357 11.13 -6.38 5.81
N ILE A 358 10.01 -5.80 5.38
CA ILE A 358 9.61 -4.44 5.76
C ILE A 358 9.46 -4.32 7.28
N LEU A 359 8.77 -5.26 7.93
CA LEU A 359 8.61 -5.25 9.39
C LEU A 359 9.94 -5.30 10.11
N LEU A 360 10.89 -6.11 9.62
CA LEU A 360 12.24 -6.21 10.19
C LEU A 360 13.01 -4.90 10.02
N VAL A 361 13.03 -4.33 8.81
CA VAL A 361 13.73 -3.06 8.52
C VAL A 361 13.18 -1.93 9.39
N ILE A 362 11.86 -1.80 9.46
CA ILE A 362 11.21 -0.78 10.28
C ILE A 362 11.49 -1.00 11.77
N MET A 363 11.45 -2.24 12.25
CA MET A 363 11.78 -2.57 13.63
C MET A 363 13.20 -2.13 13.98
N LEU A 364 14.18 -2.38 13.12
CA LEU A 364 15.58 -1.97 13.31
C LEU A 364 15.71 -0.44 13.36
N ILE A 365 15.05 0.27 12.44
CA ILE A 365 15.04 1.75 12.43
C ILE A 365 14.44 2.30 13.73
N LEU A 366 13.30 1.75 14.17
CA LEU A 366 12.65 2.16 15.42
C LEU A 366 13.53 1.87 16.64
N MET A 367 14.24 0.74 16.66
CA MET A 367 15.18 0.41 17.75
C MET A 367 16.31 1.44 17.85
N LEU A 368 16.86 1.85 16.73
CA LEU A 368 17.90 2.89 16.67
C LEU A 368 17.36 4.25 17.13
N LEU A 369 16.19 4.64 16.65
CA LEU A 369 15.56 5.93 16.93
C LEU A 369 15.14 6.05 18.39
N LEU A 370 14.40 5.06 18.91
CA LEU A 370 13.88 5.07 20.28
C LEU A 370 14.93 4.62 21.31
N ARG A 371 16.04 4.05 20.86
CA ARG A 371 17.09 3.45 21.71
C ARG A 371 16.50 2.48 22.75
N SER A 372 15.57 1.67 22.32
CA SER A 372 14.84 0.67 23.09
C SER A 372 14.52 -0.52 22.18
N ILE A 373 14.35 -1.69 22.78
CA ILE A 373 13.92 -2.90 22.06
C ILE A 373 12.41 -3.13 22.29
N LEU A 374 11.95 -2.97 23.51
CA LEU A 374 10.57 -3.31 23.86
C LEU A 374 9.54 -2.38 23.20
N ALA A 375 9.82 -1.05 23.16
CA ALA A 375 8.90 -0.10 22.52
C ALA A 375 8.70 -0.41 21.01
N PRO A 376 9.73 -0.58 20.17
CA PRO A 376 9.57 -0.98 18.77
C PRO A 376 8.80 -2.29 18.58
N VAL A 377 9.10 -3.33 19.36
CA VAL A 377 8.40 -4.61 19.28
C VAL A 377 6.90 -4.43 19.52
N LEU A 378 6.52 -3.69 20.55
CA LEU A 378 5.11 -3.41 20.83
C LEU A 378 4.45 -2.57 19.75
N LEU A 379 5.16 -1.57 19.21
CA LEU A 379 4.64 -0.76 18.10
C LEU A 379 4.42 -1.61 16.84
N ILE A 380 5.34 -2.47 16.48
CA ILE A 380 5.18 -3.40 15.34
C ILE A 380 4.00 -4.34 15.56
N LEU A 381 3.87 -4.93 16.74
CA LEU A 381 2.73 -5.81 17.05
C LEU A 381 1.39 -5.08 16.93
N THR A 382 1.30 -3.84 17.45
CA THR A 382 0.08 -3.04 17.31
C THR A 382 -0.19 -2.64 15.85
N THR A 383 0.84 -2.40 15.05
CA THR A 383 0.72 -2.10 13.62
C THR A 383 0.24 -3.32 12.82
N VAL A 384 0.80 -4.52 13.10
CA VAL A 384 0.35 -5.77 12.46
C VAL A 384 -1.11 -6.06 12.82
N LEU A 385 -1.48 -5.85 14.08
CA LEU A 385 -2.87 -6.02 14.52
C LEU A 385 -3.80 -5.02 13.83
N SER A 386 -3.40 -3.75 13.73
CA SER A 386 -4.14 -2.70 13.01
C SER A 386 -4.33 -3.04 11.53
N PHE A 387 -3.27 -3.50 10.88
CA PHE A 387 -3.31 -3.92 9.49
C PHE A 387 -4.22 -5.14 9.28
N GLY A 388 -4.08 -6.18 10.13
CA GLY A 388 -4.98 -7.34 10.10
C GLY A 388 -6.44 -6.94 10.28
N THR A 389 -6.73 -6.00 11.20
CA THR A 389 -8.08 -5.45 11.39
C THR A 389 -8.56 -4.70 10.15
N ALA A 390 -7.69 -3.87 9.54
CA ALA A 390 -8.04 -3.14 8.34
C ALA A 390 -8.38 -4.07 7.17
N LEU A 391 -7.57 -5.11 6.95
CA LEU A 391 -7.85 -6.14 5.94
C LEU A 391 -9.12 -6.92 6.24
N GLY A 392 -9.32 -7.34 7.49
CA GLY A 392 -10.50 -8.14 7.85
C GLY A 392 -11.81 -7.38 7.71
N VAL A 393 -11.84 -6.11 8.15
CA VAL A 393 -13.00 -5.26 7.93
C VAL A 393 -13.20 -4.96 6.45
N SER A 394 -12.11 -4.77 5.70
CA SER A 394 -12.19 -4.57 4.24
C SER A 394 -12.79 -5.80 3.54
N ALA A 395 -12.39 -7.02 3.91
CA ALA A 395 -12.97 -8.24 3.37
C ALA A 395 -14.49 -8.32 3.60
N LEU A 396 -14.93 -8.02 4.83
CA LEU A 396 -16.37 -7.98 5.17
C LEU A 396 -17.14 -6.93 4.34
N VAL A 397 -16.52 -5.77 4.09
CA VAL A 397 -17.14 -4.69 3.31
C VAL A 397 -17.15 -5.05 1.82
N PHE A 398 -16.06 -5.60 1.30
CA PHE A 398 -15.93 -6.00 -0.11
C PHE A 398 -16.94 -7.08 -0.47
N ASN A 399 -17.06 -8.11 0.38
CA ASN A 399 -17.97 -9.22 0.14
C ASN A 399 -19.43 -8.86 0.46
N GLY A 400 -19.67 -8.17 1.60
CA GLY A 400 -21.03 -7.95 2.11
C GLY A 400 -21.73 -6.68 1.63
N ILE A 401 -20.98 -5.60 1.31
CA ILE A 401 -21.55 -4.30 0.93
C ILE A 401 -21.33 -4.00 -0.55
N PHE A 402 -20.11 -4.17 -1.04
CA PHE A 402 -19.76 -3.85 -2.42
C PHE A 402 -19.95 -5.04 -3.37
N ALA A 403 -20.05 -6.25 -2.83
CA ALA A 403 -20.20 -7.49 -3.60
C ALA A 403 -19.14 -7.61 -4.72
N PHE A 404 -17.86 -7.33 -4.38
CA PHE A 404 -16.77 -7.46 -5.34
C PHE A 404 -16.49 -8.94 -5.64
N PRO A 405 -16.07 -9.30 -6.86
CA PRO A 405 -15.83 -10.68 -7.27
C PRO A 405 -14.61 -11.32 -6.60
N GLY A 406 -13.81 -10.54 -5.88
CA GLY A 406 -12.59 -10.96 -5.22
C GLY A 406 -11.64 -9.78 -5.05
N ALA A 407 -10.37 -10.04 -4.80
CA ALA A 407 -9.33 -9.03 -4.71
C ALA A 407 -8.09 -9.42 -5.52
N ASP A 408 -7.43 -8.40 -6.08
CA ASP A 408 -6.13 -8.58 -6.72
C ASP A 408 -5.10 -9.08 -5.68
N PRO A 409 -4.26 -10.09 -6.00
CA PRO A 409 -3.28 -10.65 -5.08
C PRO A 409 -2.26 -9.64 -4.55
N ALA A 410 -2.02 -8.55 -5.28
CA ALA A 410 -1.11 -7.48 -4.85
C ALA A 410 -1.76 -6.52 -3.83
N VAL A 411 -3.09 -6.45 -3.72
CA VAL A 411 -3.80 -5.54 -2.82
C VAL A 411 -3.34 -5.64 -1.36
N PRO A 412 -3.17 -6.84 -0.76
CA PRO A 412 -2.67 -6.92 0.62
C PRO A 412 -1.25 -6.38 0.79
N LEU A 413 -0.35 -6.61 -0.19
CA LEU A 413 1.01 -6.08 -0.14
C LEU A 413 1.02 -4.54 -0.22
N TYR A 414 0.30 -3.97 -1.18
CA TYR A 414 0.22 -2.51 -1.33
C TYR A 414 -0.47 -1.85 -0.13
N GLY A 415 -1.58 -2.44 0.32
CA GLY A 415 -2.28 -1.98 1.53
C GLY A 415 -1.37 -1.97 2.74
N PHE A 416 -0.54 -3.02 2.92
CA PHE A 416 0.45 -3.11 3.97
C PHE A 416 1.52 -2.03 3.84
N VAL A 417 2.14 -1.91 2.67
CA VAL A 417 3.22 -0.94 2.42
C VAL A 417 2.76 0.47 2.72
N PHE A 418 1.58 0.88 2.22
CA PHE A 418 1.09 2.24 2.45
C PHE A 418 0.60 2.46 3.88
N LEU A 419 -0.14 1.52 4.46
CA LEU A 419 -0.64 1.66 5.81
C LEU A 419 0.51 1.69 6.83
N VAL A 420 1.50 0.80 6.66
CA VAL A 420 2.62 0.69 7.58
C VAL A 420 3.63 1.81 7.35
N ALA A 421 4.00 2.09 6.10
CA ALA A 421 4.96 3.15 5.79
C ALA A 421 4.47 4.53 6.28
N LEU A 422 3.22 4.89 5.97
CA LEU A 422 2.62 6.16 6.39
C LEU A 422 2.11 6.13 7.83
N GLY A 423 1.78 4.94 8.32
CA GLY A 423 1.29 4.76 9.68
C GLY A 423 2.37 4.88 10.75
N ILE A 424 3.54 4.35 10.51
CA ILE A 424 4.65 4.35 11.47
C ILE A 424 5.18 5.76 11.78
N ASP A 425 5.10 6.66 10.83
CA ASP A 425 5.52 8.04 10.99
C ASP A 425 4.92 8.72 12.22
N TYR A 426 3.65 8.54 12.42
CA TYR A 426 2.99 9.11 13.57
C TYR A 426 3.31 8.37 14.88
N ASN A 427 3.62 7.07 14.83
CA ASN A 427 4.11 6.33 15.99
C ASN A 427 5.50 6.85 16.40
N ILE A 428 6.37 7.14 15.42
CA ILE A 428 7.66 7.78 15.64
C ILE A 428 7.46 9.15 16.32
N PHE A 429 6.56 9.97 15.79
CA PHE A 429 6.28 11.30 16.32
C PHE A 429 5.74 11.26 17.76
N LEU A 430 4.76 10.39 18.03
CA LEU A 430 4.22 10.20 19.39
C LEU A 430 5.30 9.73 20.35
N MET A 431 6.03 8.66 20.01
CA MET A 431 6.98 8.04 20.93
C MET A 431 8.25 8.86 21.13
N THR A 432 8.68 9.61 20.14
CA THR A 432 9.78 10.58 20.28
C THR A 432 9.39 11.67 21.28
N ARG A 433 8.17 12.21 21.18
CA ARG A 433 7.65 13.19 22.13
C ARG A 433 7.49 12.61 23.53
N VAL A 434 6.92 11.41 23.64
CA VAL A 434 6.83 10.69 24.92
C VAL A 434 8.21 10.50 25.55
N ARG A 435 9.23 10.17 24.74
CA ARG A 435 10.61 10.03 25.22
C ARG A 435 11.21 11.35 25.73
N GLU A 436 10.95 12.45 25.04
CA GLU A 436 11.38 13.80 25.48
C GLU A 436 10.74 14.16 26.81
N GLU A 437 9.43 14.03 26.94
CA GLU A 437 8.69 14.33 28.18
C GLU A 437 9.07 13.38 29.33
N SER A 438 9.36 12.11 29.00
CA SER A 438 9.76 11.11 29.99
C SER A 438 11.11 11.42 30.65
N LYS A 439 12.01 12.11 29.96
CA LYS A 439 13.30 12.56 30.54
C LYS A 439 13.11 13.55 31.68
N GLN A 440 12.06 14.39 31.62
CA GLN A 440 11.81 15.47 32.58
C GLN A 440 10.80 15.05 33.67
N HIS A 441 9.73 14.34 33.28
CA HIS A 441 8.57 14.11 34.15
C HIS A 441 8.35 12.62 34.53
N GLY A 442 9.21 11.72 34.04
CA GLY A 442 9.01 10.27 34.20
C GLY A 442 8.08 9.68 33.14
N THR A 443 8.13 8.34 32.97
CA THR A 443 7.50 7.69 31.80
C THR A 443 5.99 7.83 31.77
N ARG A 444 5.29 7.58 32.87
CA ARG A 444 3.83 7.62 32.90
C ARG A 444 3.28 9.01 32.62
N GLU A 445 3.85 10.04 33.26
CA GLU A 445 3.45 11.42 33.02
C GLU A 445 3.85 11.87 31.60
N GLY A 446 5.03 11.45 31.12
CA GLY A 446 5.49 11.71 29.76
C GLY A 446 4.55 11.18 28.69
N ILE A 447 3.92 10.01 28.89
CA ILE A 447 2.93 9.44 27.98
C ILE A 447 1.67 10.30 27.92
N LEU A 448 1.13 10.72 29.07
CA LEU A 448 -0.07 11.54 29.14
C LEU A 448 0.15 12.92 28.50
N ARG A 449 1.32 13.52 28.73
CA ARG A 449 1.72 14.79 28.12
C ARG A 449 1.93 14.65 26.61
N GLY A 450 2.67 13.62 26.19
CA GLY A 450 2.86 13.31 24.78
C GLY A 450 1.52 13.20 24.04
N LEU A 451 0.58 12.42 24.58
CA LEU A 451 -0.75 12.27 24.01
C LEU A 451 -1.52 13.60 23.94
N SER A 452 -1.49 14.40 25.01
CA SER A 452 -2.20 15.69 25.06
C SER A 452 -1.67 16.71 24.04
N ILE A 453 -0.35 16.72 23.83
CA ILE A 453 0.32 17.67 22.94
C ILE A 453 0.15 17.24 21.48
N THR A 454 0.41 15.97 21.17
CA THR A 454 0.48 15.48 19.78
C THR A 454 -0.87 15.02 19.23
N GLY A 455 -1.81 14.62 20.09
CA GLY A 455 -3.07 14.00 19.66
C GLY A 455 -3.85 14.81 18.63
N GLY A 456 -3.98 16.12 18.83
CA GLY A 456 -4.71 16.97 17.88
C GLY A 456 -4.03 17.11 16.51
N VAL A 457 -2.70 17.11 16.46
CA VAL A 457 -1.92 17.19 15.21
C VAL A 457 -2.03 15.86 14.46
N ILE A 458 -1.78 14.76 15.15
CA ILE A 458 -1.83 13.40 14.60
C ILE A 458 -3.23 13.13 14.01
N THR A 459 -4.30 13.48 14.74
CA THR A 459 -5.67 13.22 14.27
C THR A 459 -6.03 14.04 13.04
N SER A 460 -5.63 15.31 13.00
CA SER A 460 -5.90 16.13 11.81
C SER A 460 -5.11 15.63 10.60
N ALA A 461 -3.88 15.20 10.78
CA ALA A 461 -3.05 14.64 9.73
C ALA A 461 -3.62 13.30 9.23
N GLY A 462 -3.95 12.37 10.13
CA GLY A 462 -4.57 11.10 9.74
C GLY A 462 -5.90 11.26 9.00
N LEU A 463 -6.72 12.26 9.38
CA LEU A 463 -7.96 12.54 8.65
C LEU A 463 -7.69 13.05 7.22
N VAL A 464 -6.70 13.93 7.05
CA VAL A 464 -6.31 14.44 5.73
C VAL A 464 -5.75 13.30 4.88
N LEU A 465 -4.88 12.47 5.43
CA LEU A 465 -4.29 11.33 4.74
C LEU A 465 -5.38 10.32 4.29
N ALA A 466 -6.30 9.98 5.19
CA ALA A 466 -7.43 9.10 4.86
C ALA A 466 -8.30 9.67 3.73
N ALA A 467 -8.59 10.98 3.77
CA ALA A 467 -9.34 11.64 2.71
C ALA A 467 -8.59 11.63 1.37
N THR A 468 -7.26 11.81 1.41
CA THR A 468 -6.40 11.77 0.21
C THR A 468 -6.41 10.37 -0.42
N PHE A 469 -6.31 9.30 0.38
CA PHE A 469 -6.41 7.94 -0.14
C PHE A 469 -7.82 7.59 -0.61
N ALA A 470 -8.85 8.05 0.10
CA ALA A 470 -10.23 7.86 -0.34
C ALA A 470 -10.50 8.47 -1.72
N ALA A 471 -9.79 9.53 -2.11
CA ALA A 471 -9.91 10.12 -3.44
C ALA A 471 -9.48 9.18 -4.59
N LEU A 472 -8.68 8.13 -4.33
CA LEU A 472 -8.36 7.09 -5.31
C LEU A 472 -9.62 6.34 -5.78
N SER A 473 -10.65 6.23 -4.96
CA SER A 473 -11.89 5.54 -5.32
C SER A 473 -12.70 6.25 -6.42
N VAL A 474 -12.32 7.47 -6.81
CA VAL A 474 -12.90 8.18 -7.97
C VAL A 474 -12.52 7.49 -9.29
N ILE A 475 -11.38 6.80 -9.32
CA ILE A 475 -10.95 6.01 -10.47
C ILE A 475 -11.66 4.66 -10.39
N PRO A 476 -12.52 4.29 -11.36
CA PRO A 476 -13.34 3.08 -11.29
C PRO A 476 -12.54 1.80 -11.66
N ILE A 477 -11.38 1.61 -11.02
CA ILE A 477 -10.55 0.42 -11.14
C ILE A 477 -10.59 -0.32 -9.80
N LEU A 478 -10.99 -1.58 -9.82
CA LEU A 478 -11.22 -2.40 -8.63
C LEU A 478 -10.05 -2.34 -7.65
N PHE A 479 -8.83 -2.59 -8.14
CA PHE A 479 -7.59 -2.51 -7.33
C PHE A 479 -7.45 -1.17 -6.58
N LEU A 480 -7.69 -0.04 -7.27
CA LEU A 480 -7.54 1.30 -6.67
C LEU A 480 -8.63 1.59 -5.64
N VAL A 481 -9.85 1.13 -5.86
CA VAL A 481 -10.96 1.28 -4.91
C VAL A 481 -10.72 0.43 -3.66
N GLN A 482 -10.26 -0.80 -3.82
CA GLN A 482 -9.90 -1.67 -2.71
C GLN A 482 -8.75 -1.07 -1.89
N LEU A 483 -7.70 -0.61 -2.56
CA LEU A 483 -6.56 0.05 -1.90
C LEU A 483 -6.98 1.34 -1.19
N ALA A 484 -7.83 2.15 -1.82
CA ALA A 484 -8.38 3.38 -1.22
C ALA A 484 -9.10 3.08 0.09
N PHE A 485 -9.96 2.06 0.11
CA PHE A 485 -10.71 1.69 1.30
C PHE A 485 -9.79 1.15 2.41
N ILE A 486 -8.91 0.18 2.08
CA ILE A 486 -8.00 -0.43 3.06
C ILE A 486 -7.13 0.63 3.73
N VAL A 487 -6.53 1.52 2.93
CA VAL A 487 -5.61 2.54 3.46
C VAL A 487 -6.37 3.64 4.20
N ALA A 488 -7.46 4.17 3.64
CA ALA A 488 -8.24 5.22 4.30
C ALA A 488 -8.82 4.73 5.64
N PHE A 489 -9.48 3.56 5.64
CA PHE A 489 -10.02 2.96 6.87
C PHE A 489 -8.91 2.61 7.86
N GLY A 490 -7.82 1.98 7.39
CA GLY A 490 -6.70 1.59 8.22
C GLY A 490 -6.00 2.78 8.88
N VAL A 491 -5.80 3.89 8.17
CA VAL A 491 -5.24 5.14 8.72
C VAL A 491 -6.18 5.74 9.79
N LEU A 492 -7.49 5.74 9.55
CA LEU A 492 -8.46 6.21 10.56
C LEU A 492 -8.46 5.31 11.80
N LEU A 493 -8.48 3.99 11.61
CA LEU A 493 -8.39 3.01 12.69
C LEU A 493 -7.13 3.21 13.52
N ASP A 494 -5.99 3.31 12.85
CA ASP A 494 -4.71 3.51 13.48
C ASP A 494 -4.65 4.84 14.25
N THR A 495 -5.16 5.91 13.68
CA THR A 495 -5.15 7.25 14.27
C THR A 495 -6.08 7.37 15.48
N PHE A 496 -7.34 6.92 15.35
CA PHE A 496 -8.36 7.12 16.37
C PHE A 496 -8.36 6.03 17.45
N VAL A 497 -7.99 4.79 17.10
CA VAL A 497 -8.06 3.65 18.01
C VAL A 497 -6.69 3.24 18.51
N VAL A 498 -5.78 2.90 17.59
CA VAL A 498 -4.48 2.33 17.99
C VAL A 498 -3.63 3.37 18.71
N ARG A 499 -3.43 4.55 18.13
CA ARG A 499 -2.56 5.59 18.71
C ARG A 499 -3.21 6.40 19.80
N SER A 500 -4.51 6.55 19.77
CA SER A 500 -5.20 7.36 20.77
C SER A 500 -5.56 6.56 22.02
N LEU A 501 -5.78 5.25 21.90
CA LEU A 501 -6.21 4.37 23.00
C LEU A 501 -5.22 3.26 23.29
N LEU A 502 -4.92 2.39 22.29
CA LEU A 502 -4.15 1.16 22.51
C LEU A 502 -2.72 1.45 22.94
N VAL A 503 -1.96 2.17 22.12
CA VAL A 503 -0.54 2.45 22.37
C VAL A 503 -0.34 3.24 23.68
N PRO A 504 -1.05 4.35 23.95
CA PRO A 504 -0.88 5.07 25.22
C PRO A 504 -1.28 4.25 26.44
N ALA A 505 -2.35 3.47 26.37
CA ALA A 505 -2.80 2.66 27.51
C ALA A 505 -1.84 1.51 27.80
N LEU A 506 -1.37 0.81 26.76
CA LEU A 506 -0.40 -0.27 26.86
C LEU A 506 0.94 0.23 27.41
N THR A 507 1.46 1.33 26.86
CA THR A 507 2.73 1.93 27.29
C THR A 507 2.65 2.49 28.71
N TYR A 508 1.51 3.06 29.11
CA TYR A 508 1.26 3.55 30.46
C TYR A 508 1.26 2.41 31.51
N ASP A 509 0.63 1.27 31.17
CA ASP A 509 0.58 0.11 32.07
C ASP A 509 1.97 -0.51 32.25
N ILE A 510 2.73 -0.68 31.17
CA ILE A 510 4.10 -1.20 31.18
C ILE A 510 5.06 -0.23 31.91
N GLY A 511 4.87 1.07 31.78
CA GLY A 511 5.67 2.09 32.42
C GLY A 511 7.12 2.14 31.92
N LYS A 512 8.09 2.33 32.84
CA LYS A 512 9.51 2.52 32.45
C LYS A 512 10.16 1.34 31.73
N ALA A 513 9.61 0.13 31.88
CA ALA A 513 10.14 -1.06 31.22
C ALA A 513 10.10 -0.94 29.68
N ILE A 514 9.20 -0.11 29.13
CA ILE A 514 9.11 0.11 27.68
C ILE A 514 10.42 0.63 27.07
N TRP A 515 11.24 1.30 27.87
CA TRP A 515 12.54 1.85 27.44
C TRP A 515 13.71 0.87 27.59
N TRP A 516 13.46 -0.40 27.92
CA TRP A 516 14.53 -1.40 28.03
C TRP A 516 15.26 -1.58 26.67
N PRO A 517 16.61 -1.61 26.64
CA PRO A 517 17.61 -1.53 27.69
C PRO A 517 18.20 -0.11 27.90
N SER A 518 17.55 0.96 27.50
CA SER A 518 18.08 2.33 27.52
C SER A 518 18.34 2.91 28.92
N ALA A 519 19.03 4.07 28.96
CA ALA A 519 19.26 4.80 30.22
C ALA A 519 17.97 5.25 30.91
N LEU A 520 16.86 5.47 30.19
CA LEU A 520 15.56 5.83 30.75
C LEU A 520 14.95 4.68 31.58
N TRP A 521 15.19 3.41 31.18
CA TRP A 521 14.80 2.27 31.98
C TRP A 521 15.57 2.17 33.29
N ARG A 522 16.91 2.45 33.26
CA ARG A 522 17.78 2.32 34.43
C ARG A 522 17.61 3.47 35.43
N ARG A 523 17.46 4.70 34.95
CA ARG A 523 17.48 5.94 35.75
C ARG A 523 16.12 6.64 35.83
N GLY A 524 15.12 6.21 35.03
CA GLY A 524 13.82 6.85 34.95
C GLY A 524 13.04 6.71 36.26
N LYS A 525 12.41 7.81 36.70
CA LYS A 525 11.40 7.78 37.74
C LYS A 525 10.22 6.89 37.29
N PRO A 526 9.59 6.15 38.22
CA PRO A 526 8.47 5.25 37.88
C PRO A 526 7.27 5.96 37.25
#